data_0adeed28c997f0b95502bf807d319d46
#
_entry.id   0adeed28c997f0b95502bf807d319d46
#
_cell.length_a   1.000
_cell.length_b   1.000
_cell.length_c   1.000
_cell.angle_alpha   90.00
_cell.angle_beta   90.00
_cell.angle_gamma   90.00
#
_symmetry.space_group_name_H-M   'P 1'
#
loop_
_entity.id
_entity.type
_entity.pdbx_description
1 polymer ?
#
loop_
_entity_poly.entity_id
_entity_poly.type
_entity_poly.pdbx_seq_one_letter_code
_entity_poly.pdbx_strand_id
1 'polypeptide(L)'
;MLAAFALAAAVAAPVDWLALPIASYNSDDGLAGGMVVQAQWLGRVAPYKASLGAQVLFSTAGVQSHYLRLDVPRLFGTPLRLWVGAEYHRELNAPYYGLGNGSSSNLADHPGLFGEHPFNYLRRYPQASIAFTLPFSTSGVRLSAFARYLRLHVEAYDGSLLALEQPPGSEGGEELSFGFGVLLDRRKGEAMPTEGYLLEAALRGAQRGMASEHTYLGGTARALGFVPIGSRIVLAARIVGDALTPGTPLFELARFGGVDPLEGVGGERSVRGIPKARFIGRVKALGTAEMRVRLADARLLGRRVTFGTVAFIDTGRVWQLQGNDGGFFDLHTGAGGGLRAYHREFVLRLDIGTSSERSASFYITFGSFF
;
A
#
# COMPACT_ATOMS: atom_id res chain seq x y z
N MET A 1 18.80 -18.69 -3.94
CA MET A 1 18.70 -20.04 -4.50
C MET A 1 17.26 -20.45 -4.84
N LEU A 2 16.31 -20.48 -3.92
CA LEU A 2 14.91 -20.86 -4.20
C LEU A 2 14.24 -20.06 -5.33
N ALA A 3 14.41 -18.72 -5.36
CA ALA A 3 13.88 -17.86 -6.42
C ALA A 3 14.52 -18.16 -7.80
N ALA A 4 15.80 -18.47 -7.86
CA ALA A 4 16.49 -18.83 -9.08
C ALA A 4 16.03 -20.20 -9.62
N PHE A 5 15.74 -21.17 -8.75
CA PHE A 5 15.20 -22.47 -9.14
C PHE A 5 13.76 -22.38 -9.65
N ALA A 6 12.92 -21.55 -9.02
CA ALA A 6 11.56 -21.31 -9.47
C ALA A 6 11.51 -20.60 -10.83
N LEU A 7 12.43 -19.69 -11.08
CA LEU A 7 12.59 -19.01 -12.37
C LEU A 7 13.09 -19.97 -13.46
N ALA A 8 14.06 -20.84 -13.16
CA ALA A 8 14.59 -21.82 -14.12
C ALA A 8 13.54 -22.83 -14.60
N ALA A 9 12.62 -23.25 -13.72
CA ALA A 9 11.53 -24.16 -14.09
C ALA A 9 10.42 -23.48 -14.94
N ALA A 10 10.36 -22.16 -14.98
CA ALA A 10 9.38 -21.39 -15.76
C ALA A 10 9.84 -21.12 -17.20
N VAL A 11 11.15 -21.13 -17.47
CA VAL A 11 11.77 -20.64 -18.74
C VAL A 11 11.31 -21.39 -20.01
N ALA A 12 10.75 -22.61 -19.92
CA ALA A 12 10.23 -23.36 -21.07
C ALA A 12 8.77 -22.99 -21.48
N ALA A 13 8.12 -22.06 -20.80
CA ALA A 13 6.75 -21.65 -21.11
C ALA A 13 6.72 -20.38 -21.98
N PRO A 14 5.69 -20.16 -22.83
CA PRO A 14 5.54 -18.90 -23.55
C PRO A 14 5.48 -17.73 -22.58
N VAL A 15 6.26 -16.69 -22.87
CA VAL A 15 6.34 -15.49 -22.04
C VAL A 15 5.51 -14.39 -22.68
N ASP A 16 4.55 -13.86 -21.93
CA ASP A 16 3.88 -12.60 -22.25
C ASP A 16 4.57 -11.49 -21.46
N TRP A 17 5.06 -10.49 -22.13
CA TRP A 17 5.75 -9.39 -21.48
C TRP A 17 5.12 -8.04 -21.86
N LEU A 18 5.17 -7.10 -20.95
CA LEU A 18 4.69 -5.77 -21.11
C LEU A 18 5.71 -4.80 -20.54
N ALA A 19 6.10 -3.80 -21.32
CA ALA A 19 6.88 -2.67 -20.85
C ALA A 19 6.03 -1.40 -21.08
N LEU A 20 5.81 -0.63 -20.03
CA LEU A 20 5.02 0.59 -20.08
C LEU A 20 5.82 1.75 -19.48
N PRO A 21 6.00 2.85 -20.22
CA PRO A 21 6.42 4.09 -19.61
C PRO A 21 5.33 4.52 -18.62
N ILE A 22 5.74 5.00 -17.45
CA ILE A 22 4.86 5.55 -16.43
C ILE A 22 5.05 7.06 -16.46
N ALA A 23 3.94 7.78 -16.52
CA ALA A 23 3.86 9.17 -16.14
C ALA A 23 2.77 9.29 -15.10
N SER A 24 3.13 9.59 -13.88
CA SER A 24 2.19 9.72 -12.76
C SER A 24 2.31 11.08 -12.13
N TYR A 25 1.25 11.51 -11.49
CA TYR A 25 1.22 12.72 -10.70
C TYR A 25 0.43 12.44 -9.43
N ASN A 26 0.96 12.88 -8.32
CA ASN A 26 0.17 12.97 -7.11
C ASN A 26 0.51 14.28 -6.39
N SER A 27 -0.47 14.81 -5.66
CA SER A 27 -0.34 16.11 -5.01
C SER A 27 0.67 16.12 -3.85
N ASP A 28 1.12 14.96 -3.39
CA ASP A 28 2.13 14.83 -2.34
C ASP A 28 3.55 14.71 -2.91
N ASP A 29 3.74 13.93 -3.98
CA ASP A 29 5.04 13.57 -4.54
C ASP A 29 5.36 14.26 -5.87
N GLY A 30 4.41 15.06 -6.41
CA GLY A 30 4.56 15.80 -7.65
C GLY A 30 4.48 14.94 -8.92
N LEU A 31 5.05 15.42 -10.00
CA LEU A 31 5.13 14.70 -11.29
C LEU A 31 6.21 13.63 -11.20
N ALA A 32 5.87 12.41 -11.56
CA ALA A 32 6.81 11.29 -11.60
C ALA A 32 6.84 10.66 -12.99
N GLY A 33 8.03 10.20 -13.37
CA GLY A 33 8.29 9.48 -14.60
C GLY A 33 9.07 8.21 -14.34
N GLY A 34 8.85 7.19 -15.15
CA GLY A 34 9.50 5.90 -14.97
C GLY A 34 9.11 4.86 -15.99
N MET A 35 9.39 3.61 -15.66
CA MET A 35 9.04 2.44 -16.46
C MET A 35 8.63 1.28 -15.55
N VAL A 36 7.58 0.56 -15.96
CA VAL A 36 7.23 -0.76 -15.43
C VAL A 36 7.46 -1.80 -16.51
N VAL A 37 8.12 -2.88 -16.15
CA VAL A 37 8.26 -4.06 -16.99
C VAL A 37 7.67 -5.25 -16.24
N GLN A 38 6.85 -6.04 -16.91
CA GLN A 38 6.30 -7.28 -16.36
C GLN A 38 6.46 -8.41 -17.38
N ALA A 39 7.02 -9.52 -16.94
CA ALA A 39 7.09 -10.77 -17.69
C ALA A 39 6.25 -11.82 -16.98
N GLN A 40 5.33 -12.48 -17.71
CA GLN A 40 4.48 -13.54 -17.21
C GLN A 40 4.73 -14.81 -17.99
N TRP A 41 5.17 -15.86 -17.32
CA TRP A 41 5.29 -17.19 -17.89
C TRP A 41 3.91 -17.86 -17.86
N LEU A 42 3.32 -17.97 -19.03
CA LEU A 42 1.98 -18.55 -19.19
C LEU A 42 2.06 -20.09 -19.15
N GLY A 43 0.97 -20.73 -18.77
CA GLY A 43 0.85 -22.17 -18.70
C GLY A 43 -0.58 -22.62 -18.44
N ARG A 44 -0.75 -23.90 -18.07
CA ARG A 44 -2.07 -24.45 -17.69
C ARG A 44 -2.53 -24.00 -16.30
N VAL A 45 -1.73 -23.20 -15.60
CA VAL A 45 -2.01 -22.70 -14.25
C VAL A 45 -2.50 -21.27 -14.37
N ALA A 46 -3.68 -20.99 -13.86
CA ALA A 46 -4.19 -19.62 -13.76
C ALA A 46 -3.67 -18.94 -12.46
N PRO A 47 -3.35 -17.63 -12.48
CA PRO A 47 -3.34 -16.73 -13.64
C PRO A 47 -2.12 -16.89 -14.55
N TYR A 48 -1.00 -17.43 -14.05
CA TYR A 48 0.29 -17.68 -14.74
C TYR A 48 1.11 -18.71 -13.94
N LYS A 49 2.19 -19.24 -14.53
CA LYS A 49 3.18 -20.08 -13.83
C LYS A 49 4.06 -19.28 -12.89
N ALA A 50 4.57 -18.15 -13.37
CA ALA A 50 5.34 -17.17 -12.61
C ALA A 50 5.14 -15.78 -13.23
N SER A 51 5.32 -14.74 -12.43
CA SER A 51 5.35 -13.35 -12.88
C SER A 51 6.55 -12.65 -12.26
N LEU A 52 7.29 -11.92 -13.08
CA LEU A 52 8.39 -11.07 -12.66
C LEU A 52 8.03 -9.63 -13.06
N GLY A 53 7.94 -8.74 -12.07
CA GLY A 53 7.71 -7.32 -12.25
C GLY A 53 8.90 -6.50 -11.80
N ALA A 54 9.23 -5.47 -12.55
CA ALA A 54 10.24 -4.47 -12.18
C ALA A 54 9.71 -3.06 -12.44
N GLN A 55 10.08 -2.12 -11.59
CA GLN A 55 9.78 -0.71 -11.75
C GLN A 55 11.00 0.14 -11.44
N VAL A 56 11.16 1.21 -12.21
CA VAL A 56 11.96 2.37 -11.84
C VAL A 56 11.08 3.61 -11.96
N LEU A 57 11.09 4.47 -10.94
CA LEU A 57 10.27 5.68 -10.88
C LEU A 57 11.04 6.77 -10.15
N PHE A 58 10.97 8.00 -10.69
CA PHE A 58 11.53 9.21 -10.12
C PHE A 58 10.50 10.33 -10.18
N SER A 59 10.44 11.17 -9.16
CA SER A 59 9.53 12.32 -9.13
C SER A 59 10.26 13.65 -9.00
N THR A 60 9.54 14.71 -9.34
CA THR A 60 10.02 16.10 -9.22
C THR A 60 10.21 16.54 -7.77
N ALA A 61 9.51 15.91 -6.82
CA ALA A 61 9.70 16.12 -5.38
C ALA A 61 10.82 15.26 -4.77
N GLY A 62 11.64 14.59 -5.61
CA GLY A 62 12.78 13.80 -5.17
C GLY A 62 12.43 12.42 -4.64
N VAL A 63 11.21 11.91 -4.93
CA VAL A 63 10.83 10.52 -4.66
C VAL A 63 11.49 9.61 -5.68
N GLN A 64 12.09 8.53 -5.19
CA GLN A 64 12.55 7.38 -5.98
C GLN A 64 11.84 6.14 -5.47
N SER A 65 11.25 5.35 -6.37
CA SER A 65 10.57 4.11 -6.03
C SER A 65 10.91 3.04 -7.06
N HIS A 66 11.73 2.09 -6.65
CA HIS A 66 12.20 1.01 -7.49
C HIS A 66 11.81 -0.32 -6.85
N TYR A 67 11.33 -1.26 -7.65
CA TYR A 67 11.08 -2.61 -7.15
C TYR A 67 11.42 -3.70 -8.18
N LEU A 68 11.70 -4.87 -7.63
CA LEU A 68 11.73 -6.16 -8.33
C LEU A 68 10.84 -7.12 -7.54
N ARG A 69 9.84 -7.73 -8.20
CA ARG A 69 8.85 -8.60 -7.56
C ARG A 69 8.68 -9.89 -8.35
N LEU A 70 8.78 -11.02 -7.67
CA LEU A 70 8.53 -12.34 -8.20
C LEU A 70 7.29 -12.93 -7.52
N ASP A 71 6.38 -13.46 -8.31
CA ASP A 71 5.21 -14.20 -7.84
C ASP A 71 5.10 -15.55 -8.53
N VAL A 72 5.02 -16.61 -7.75
CA VAL A 72 4.89 -18.00 -8.22
C VAL A 72 3.68 -18.63 -7.55
N PRO A 73 2.50 -18.65 -8.22
CA PRO A 73 1.25 -19.14 -7.65
C PRO A 73 1.25 -20.61 -7.23
N ARG A 74 2.13 -21.42 -7.85
CA ARG A 74 2.30 -22.85 -7.54
C ARG A 74 3.78 -23.21 -7.50
N LEU A 75 4.37 -23.04 -6.33
CA LEU A 75 5.79 -23.38 -6.12
C LEU A 75 5.99 -24.88 -6.23
N PHE A 76 6.88 -25.31 -7.14
CA PHE A 76 7.18 -26.74 -7.44
C PHE A 76 5.92 -27.56 -7.79
N GLY A 77 4.90 -26.95 -8.39
CA GLY A 77 3.64 -27.62 -8.73
C GLY A 77 2.69 -27.85 -7.54
N THR A 78 3.08 -27.48 -6.33
CA THR A 78 2.23 -27.54 -5.13
C THR A 78 1.25 -26.38 -5.09
N PRO A 79 0.21 -26.38 -4.24
CA PRO A 79 -0.66 -25.21 -4.06
C PRO A 79 -0.03 -24.05 -3.28
N LEU A 80 1.23 -24.17 -2.86
CA LEU A 80 1.96 -23.12 -2.15
C LEU A 80 2.32 -21.98 -3.13
N ARG A 81 1.86 -20.75 -2.84
CA ARG A 81 2.26 -19.54 -3.54
C ARG A 81 3.47 -18.91 -2.85
N LEU A 82 4.46 -18.54 -3.63
CA LEU A 82 5.62 -17.76 -3.19
C LEU A 82 5.54 -16.36 -3.78
N TRP A 83 5.71 -15.35 -2.94
CA TRP A 83 5.92 -13.97 -3.34
C TRP A 83 7.24 -13.47 -2.75
N VAL A 84 8.07 -12.81 -3.57
CA VAL A 84 9.34 -12.20 -3.15
C VAL A 84 9.41 -10.79 -3.73
N GLY A 85 9.78 -9.82 -2.91
CA GLY A 85 10.00 -8.44 -3.31
C GLY A 85 11.33 -7.90 -2.82
N ALA A 86 11.98 -7.12 -3.67
CA ALA A 86 13.09 -6.26 -3.31
C ALA A 86 12.74 -4.84 -3.75
N GLU A 87 12.86 -3.88 -2.87
CA GLU A 87 12.43 -2.51 -3.10
C GLU A 87 13.49 -1.53 -2.61
N TYR A 88 13.63 -0.42 -3.31
CA TYR A 88 14.35 0.74 -2.85
C TYR A 88 13.43 1.95 -2.92
N HIS A 89 13.33 2.65 -1.82
CA HIS A 89 12.51 3.84 -1.70
C HIS A 89 13.31 5.01 -1.12
N ARG A 90 13.13 6.20 -1.67
CA ARG A 90 13.70 7.44 -1.17
C ARG A 90 12.67 8.55 -1.31
N GLU A 91 12.51 9.33 -0.25
CA GLU A 91 11.71 10.56 -0.24
C GLU A 91 12.52 11.67 0.40
N LEU A 92 12.64 12.81 -0.29
CA LEU A 92 13.27 14.01 0.29
C LEU A 92 12.33 14.71 1.27
N ASN A 93 11.02 14.66 1.01
CA ASN A 93 10.01 15.39 1.74
C ASN A 93 8.97 14.42 2.34
N ALA A 94 9.42 13.34 3.01
CA ALA A 94 8.52 12.48 3.74
C ALA A 94 7.80 13.26 4.85
N PRO A 95 6.46 13.22 4.94
CA PRO A 95 5.73 14.06 5.87
C PRO A 95 5.73 13.51 7.29
N TYR A 96 5.79 14.42 8.27
CA TYR A 96 5.56 14.15 9.68
C TYR A 96 4.84 15.33 10.33
N TYR A 97 3.61 15.14 10.78
CA TYR A 97 2.77 16.16 11.41
C TYR A 97 2.52 15.90 12.89
N GLY A 98 3.34 15.04 13.52
CA GLY A 98 3.17 14.59 14.89
C GLY A 98 2.33 13.31 15.00
N LEU A 99 2.17 12.84 16.23
CA LEU A 99 1.40 11.63 16.55
C LEU A 99 -0.01 11.99 17.02
N GLY A 100 -0.99 11.14 16.66
CA GLY A 100 -2.38 11.25 17.11
C GLY A 100 -3.32 11.86 16.08
N ASN A 101 -4.62 11.76 16.39
CA ASN A 101 -5.71 12.17 15.50
C ASN A 101 -5.86 13.68 15.39
N GLY A 102 -5.50 14.41 16.43
CA GLY A 102 -5.56 15.87 16.51
C GLY A 102 -4.25 16.57 16.14
N SER A 103 -3.27 15.86 15.51
CA SER A 103 -2.02 16.48 15.06
C SER A 103 -2.30 17.62 14.06
N SER A 104 -1.63 18.77 14.22
CA SER A 104 -1.84 19.94 13.36
C SER A 104 -0.79 20.02 12.25
N SER A 105 -1.22 20.41 11.04
CA SER A 105 -0.34 20.79 9.92
C SER A 105 -0.17 22.30 9.80
N ASN A 106 -0.79 23.09 10.71
CA ASN A 106 -0.68 24.53 10.72
C ASN A 106 0.57 24.97 11.49
N LEU A 107 1.46 25.69 10.83
CA LEU A 107 2.71 26.17 11.44
C LEU A 107 2.46 27.07 12.66
N ALA A 108 1.35 27.79 12.70
CA ALA A 108 0.99 28.66 13.82
C ALA A 108 0.77 27.89 15.15
N ASP A 109 0.43 26.62 15.08
CA ASP A 109 0.25 25.75 16.26
C ASP A 109 1.58 25.20 16.79
N HIS A 110 2.70 25.49 16.10
CA HIS A 110 4.05 25.00 16.42
C HIS A 110 5.07 26.12 16.46
N PRO A 111 5.06 27.01 17.48
CA PRO A 111 5.92 28.21 17.51
C PRO A 111 7.43 27.93 17.59
N GLY A 112 7.84 26.67 17.81
CA GLY A 112 9.23 26.26 17.81
C GLY A 112 9.78 25.78 16.47
N LEU A 113 8.93 25.64 15.44
CA LEU A 113 9.36 25.20 14.11
C LEU A 113 9.95 26.36 13.30
N PHE A 114 10.97 26.06 12.51
CA PHE A 114 11.60 27.00 11.59
C PHE A 114 12.17 26.28 10.36
N GLY A 115 12.64 27.04 9.37
CA GLY A 115 13.24 26.51 8.14
C GLY A 115 12.19 26.27 7.04
N GLU A 116 12.64 25.67 5.94
CA GLU A 116 11.84 25.45 4.74
C GLU A 116 10.99 24.14 4.80
N HIS A 117 11.34 23.23 5.73
CA HIS A 117 10.76 21.88 5.80
C HIS A 117 10.22 21.54 7.20
N PRO A 118 9.32 22.37 7.80
CA PRO A 118 8.90 22.22 9.19
C PRO A 118 8.21 20.89 9.49
N PHE A 119 7.52 20.29 8.51
CA PHE A 119 6.79 19.03 8.64
C PHE A 119 7.35 17.90 7.77
N ASN A 120 8.58 18.03 7.30
CA ASN A 120 9.17 17.05 6.41
C ASN A 120 10.51 16.53 6.93
N TYR A 121 10.92 15.37 6.42
CA TYR A 121 12.22 14.76 6.67
C TYR A 121 12.65 13.93 5.46
N LEU A 122 13.94 13.67 5.32
CA LEU A 122 14.46 12.72 4.34
C LEU A 122 14.37 11.31 4.89
N ARG A 123 13.86 10.38 4.08
CA ARG A 123 13.98 8.94 4.34
C ARG A 123 14.43 8.18 3.10
N ARG A 124 15.21 7.13 3.32
CA ARG A 124 15.57 6.18 2.26
C ARG A 124 15.78 4.80 2.84
N TYR A 125 15.37 3.78 2.10
CA TYR A 125 15.51 2.41 2.56
C TYR A 125 15.52 1.40 1.41
N PRO A 126 16.46 0.43 1.40
CA PRO A 126 16.25 -0.86 0.79
C PRO A 126 15.34 -1.72 1.67
N GLN A 127 14.48 -2.50 1.04
CA GLN A 127 13.57 -3.45 1.69
C GLN A 127 13.57 -4.76 0.91
N ALA A 128 13.57 -5.88 1.62
CA ALA A 128 13.33 -7.20 1.06
C ALA A 128 12.15 -7.86 1.78
N SER A 129 11.27 -8.51 1.04
CA SER A 129 10.10 -9.17 1.60
C SER A 129 9.90 -10.53 0.95
N ILE A 130 9.42 -11.48 1.73
CA ILE A 130 9.02 -12.81 1.27
C ILE A 130 7.70 -13.19 1.91
N ALA A 131 6.81 -13.79 1.15
CA ALA A 131 5.56 -14.34 1.67
C ALA A 131 5.27 -15.70 1.04
N PHE A 132 4.78 -16.61 1.87
CA PHE A 132 4.25 -17.90 1.49
C PHE A 132 2.77 -17.94 1.81
N THR A 133 1.96 -18.36 0.85
CA THR A 133 0.52 -18.52 1.05
C THR A 133 0.08 -19.90 0.62
N LEU A 134 -0.57 -20.62 1.52
CA LEU A 134 -1.03 -22.00 1.33
C LEU A 134 -2.56 -22.07 1.50
N PRO A 135 -3.33 -22.60 0.52
CA PRO A 135 -4.73 -22.91 0.74
C PRO A 135 -4.86 -24.03 1.80
N PHE A 136 -5.65 -23.76 2.83
CA PHE A 136 -5.86 -24.69 3.96
C PHE A 136 -6.93 -25.75 3.65
N SER A 137 -7.92 -25.37 2.84
CA SER A 137 -9.00 -26.28 2.44
C SER A 137 -9.66 -25.80 1.15
N THR A 138 -10.66 -26.54 0.64
CA THR A 138 -11.52 -26.13 -0.47
C THR A 138 -12.44 -24.97 -0.10
N SER A 139 -12.50 -24.56 1.16
CA SER A 139 -13.31 -23.46 1.69
C SER A 139 -12.87 -22.05 1.23
N GLY A 140 -11.69 -21.92 0.56
CA GLY A 140 -11.10 -20.64 0.19
C GLY A 140 -10.28 -19.98 1.29
N VAL A 141 -10.10 -20.65 2.43
CA VAL A 141 -9.19 -20.22 3.49
C VAL A 141 -7.74 -20.44 3.05
N ARG A 142 -6.91 -19.42 3.24
CA ARG A 142 -5.46 -19.46 2.98
C ARG A 142 -4.71 -19.06 4.24
N LEU A 143 -3.62 -19.75 4.52
CA LEU A 143 -2.65 -19.38 5.56
C LEU A 143 -1.48 -18.69 4.89
N SER A 144 -1.01 -17.60 5.48
CA SER A 144 0.16 -16.86 4.99
C SER A 144 1.19 -16.71 6.08
N ALA A 145 2.46 -16.88 5.72
CA ALA A 145 3.60 -16.52 6.55
C ALA A 145 4.47 -15.56 5.76
N PHE A 146 4.93 -14.49 6.38
CA PHE A 146 5.74 -13.48 5.69
C PHE A 146 6.86 -12.95 6.57
N ALA A 147 7.90 -12.46 5.92
CA ALA A 147 9.00 -11.76 6.58
C ALA A 147 9.38 -10.54 5.75
N ARG A 148 9.85 -9.50 6.42
CA ARG A 148 10.34 -8.27 5.83
C ARG A 148 11.62 -7.84 6.53
N TYR A 149 12.65 -7.56 5.75
CA TYR A 149 13.85 -6.87 6.19
C TYR A 149 13.87 -5.45 5.62
N LEU A 150 14.15 -4.48 6.46
CA LEU A 150 14.21 -3.07 6.14
C LEU A 150 15.46 -2.46 6.78
N ARG A 151 16.19 -1.65 6.04
CA ARG A 151 17.24 -0.79 6.59
C ARG A 151 16.90 0.66 6.27
N LEU A 152 16.34 1.35 7.25
CA LEU A 152 15.85 2.71 7.12
C LEU A 152 16.91 3.72 7.55
N HIS A 153 17.18 4.70 6.71
CA HIS A 153 17.91 5.89 7.03
C HIS A 153 16.95 7.07 7.05
N VAL A 154 16.97 7.83 8.13
CA VAL A 154 16.19 9.04 8.34
C VAL A 154 17.12 10.20 8.62
N GLU A 155 16.82 11.35 8.04
CA GLU A 155 17.49 12.62 8.30
C GLU A 155 16.40 13.67 8.57
N ALA A 156 16.27 14.06 9.84
CA ALA A 156 15.38 15.13 10.25
C ALA A 156 15.97 16.47 9.85
N TYR A 157 15.19 17.32 9.21
CA TYR A 157 15.63 18.68 8.88
C TYR A 157 15.70 19.56 10.13
N ASP A 158 16.67 20.46 10.17
CA ASP A 158 16.83 21.38 11.29
C ASP A 158 15.57 22.23 11.51
N GLY A 159 15.10 22.28 12.76
CA GLY A 159 13.87 22.99 13.10
C GLY A 159 12.58 22.32 12.67
N SER A 160 12.63 21.10 12.12
CA SER A 160 11.44 20.33 11.79
C SER A 160 10.79 19.70 13.03
N LEU A 161 9.50 19.36 12.92
CA LEU A 161 8.75 18.71 13.99
C LEU A 161 9.37 17.36 14.38
N LEU A 162 9.87 16.59 13.40
CA LEU A 162 10.56 15.33 13.66
C LEU A 162 11.82 15.51 14.48
N ALA A 163 12.62 16.59 14.21
CA ALA A 163 13.81 16.91 14.97
C ALA A 163 13.52 17.31 16.42
N LEU A 164 12.34 17.92 16.67
CA LEU A 164 11.92 18.34 18.01
C LEU A 164 11.33 17.19 18.83
N GLU A 165 10.43 16.39 18.23
CA GLU A 165 9.68 15.35 18.96
C GLU A 165 10.45 14.04 19.12
N GLN A 166 11.29 13.69 18.17
CA GLN A 166 12.14 12.49 18.17
C GLN A 166 11.41 11.19 18.61
N PRO A 167 10.28 10.83 17.99
CA PRO A 167 9.59 9.60 18.36
C PRO A 167 10.46 8.36 18.08
N PRO A 168 10.18 7.20 18.72
CA PRO A 168 10.95 5.98 18.46
C PRO A 168 11.05 5.67 16.96
N GLY A 169 12.27 5.41 16.46
CA GLY A 169 12.55 5.17 15.04
C GLY A 169 12.70 6.43 14.18
N SER A 170 12.74 7.63 14.77
CA SER A 170 13.01 8.89 14.06
C SER A 170 14.43 9.00 13.50
N GLU A 171 15.37 8.18 13.98
CA GLU A 171 16.73 8.08 13.44
C GLU A 171 16.87 7.00 12.35
N GLY A 172 15.80 6.23 12.11
CA GLY A 172 15.81 5.07 11.24
C GLY A 172 16.17 3.79 11.97
N GLY A 173 17.02 2.95 11.36
CA GLY A 173 17.49 1.69 11.91
C GLY A 173 17.23 0.46 11.04
N GLU A 174 17.58 -0.69 11.54
CA GLU A 174 17.35 -1.99 10.89
C GLU A 174 16.17 -2.71 11.54
N GLU A 175 15.40 -3.43 10.71
CA GLU A 175 14.28 -4.24 11.17
C GLU A 175 14.11 -5.51 10.34
N LEU A 176 14.13 -6.64 11.02
CA LEU A 176 13.61 -7.90 10.53
C LEU A 176 12.30 -8.23 11.26
N SER A 177 11.20 -8.15 10.55
CA SER A 177 9.88 -8.47 11.07
C SER A 177 9.32 -9.74 10.44
N PHE A 178 8.54 -10.48 11.23
CA PHE A 178 7.83 -11.69 10.81
C PHE A 178 6.35 -11.52 11.03
N GLY A 179 5.56 -12.23 10.23
CA GLY A 179 4.12 -12.23 10.42
C GLY A 179 3.44 -13.48 9.88
N PHE A 180 2.21 -13.67 10.37
CA PHE A 180 1.30 -14.72 9.95
C PHE A 180 -0.06 -14.12 9.68
N GLY A 181 -0.75 -14.63 8.66
CA GLY A 181 -2.10 -14.20 8.31
C GLY A 181 -2.99 -15.36 7.93
N VAL A 182 -4.28 -15.18 8.18
CA VAL A 182 -5.35 -16.02 7.68
C VAL A 182 -6.20 -15.19 6.75
N LEU A 183 -6.41 -15.68 5.53
CA LEU A 183 -7.22 -15.02 4.52
C LEU A 183 -8.37 -15.94 4.13
N LEU A 184 -9.57 -15.37 4.00
CA LEU A 184 -10.71 -16.01 3.34
C LEU A 184 -11.04 -15.21 2.09
N ASP A 185 -10.63 -15.71 0.93
CA ASP A 185 -10.80 -15.04 -0.36
C ASP A 185 -11.85 -15.74 -1.20
N ARG A 186 -12.98 -15.06 -1.41
CA ARG A 186 -14.13 -15.47 -2.19
C ARG A 186 -14.45 -14.45 -3.29
N ARG A 187 -13.47 -13.65 -3.68
CA ARG A 187 -13.62 -12.66 -4.75
C ARG A 187 -13.65 -13.34 -6.12
N LYS A 188 -14.44 -12.78 -7.01
CA LYS A 188 -14.44 -13.14 -8.42
C LYS A 188 -13.51 -12.19 -9.19
N GLY A 189 -12.28 -12.64 -9.45
CA GLY A 189 -11.16 -11.86 -9.99
C GLY A 189 -10.31 -11.21 -8.90
N GLU A 190 -8.99 -11.14 -9.11
CA GLU A 190 -8.05 -10.51 -8.18
C GLU A 190 -7.86 -9.01 -8.48
N ALA A 191 -7.57 -8.63 -9.72
CA ALA A 191 -7.27 -7.25 -10.08
C ALA A 191 -8.51 -6.34 -10.21
N MET A 192 -9.63 -6.89 -10.65
CA MET A 192 -10.90 -6.19 -10.81
C MET A 192 -12.05 -7.02 -10.25
N PRO A 193 -12.14 -7.16 -8.93
CA PRO A 193 -13.22 -7.91 -8.31
C PRO A 193 -14.57 -7.26 -8.61
N THR A 194 -15.52 -8.07 -9.08
CA THR A 194 -16.89 -7.63 -9.37
C THR A 194 -17.89 -8.17 -8.36
N GLU A 195 -17.54 -9.22 -7.64
CA GLU A 195 -18.43 -9.96 -6.74
C GLU A 195 -17.61 -10.65 -5.65
N GLY A 196 -18.20 -10.85 -4.49
CA GLY A 196 -17.63 -11.64 -3.39
C GLY A 196 -16.91 -10.77 -2.36
N TYR A 197 -16.05 -11.41 -1.57
CA TYR A 197 -15.39 -10.75 -0.45
C TYR A 197 -14.02 -11.35 -0.14
N LEU A 198 -13.18 -10.58 0.56
CA LEU A 198 -11.94 -11.02 1.18
C LEU A 198 -11.95 -10.58 2.65
N LEU A 199 -11.67 -11.52 3.53
CA LEU A 199 -11.40 -11.26 4.94
C LEU A 199 -9.95 -11.66 5.25
N GLU A 200 -9.26 -10.83 6.02
CA GLU A 200 -7.90 -11.07 6.47
C GLU A 200 -7.75 -10.73 7.94
N ALA A 201 -7.05 -11.58 8.67
CA ALA A 201 -6.49 -11.28 9.98
C ALA A 201 -5.01 -11.65 9.96
N ALA A 202 -4.14 -10.75 10.39
CA ALA A 202 -2.70 -10.96 10.41
C ALA A 202 -2.07 -10.42 11.69
N LEU A 203 -1.03 -11.11 12.15
CA LEU A 203 -0.14 -10.66 13.22
C LEU A 203 1.24 -10.43 12.64
N ARG A 204 1.95 -9.42 13.14
CA ARG A 204 3.34 -9.15 12.80
C ARG A 204 4.12 -8.63 13.99
N GLY A 205 5.43 -8.80 13.97
CA GLY A 205 6.28 -8.23 15.02
C GLY A 205 7.75 -8.33 14.68
N ALA A 206 8.54 -7.59 15.45
CA ALA A 206 9.98 -7.62 15.44
C ALA A 206 10.50 -7.74 16.87
N GLN A 207 11.67 -8.32 17.03
CA GLN A 207 12.33 -8.48 18.32
C GLN A 207 13.72 -7.88 18.25
N ARG A 208 14.05 -6.98 19.19
CA ARG A 208 15.39 -6.40 19.32
C ARG A 208 16.43 -7.50 19.45
N GLY A 209 17.54 -7.36 18.72
CA GLY A 209 18.63 -8.34 18.67
C GLY A 209 18.46 -9.42 17.59
N MET A 210 17.31 -9.54 16.95
CA MET A 210 17.08 -10.40 15.78
C MET A 210 17.13 -9.55 14.49
N ALA A 211 18.27 -8.94 14.18
CA ALA A 211 18.41 -7.97 13.08
C ALA A 211 17.32 -6.88 13.13
N SER A 212 16.95 -6.43 14.33
CA SER A 212 16.00 -5.37 14.59
C SER A 212 16.44 -4.56 15.79
N GLU A 213 16.29 -3.24 15.71
CA GLU A 213 16.59 -2.29 16.80
C GLU A 213 15.36 -2.05 17.69
N HIS A 214 14.18 -2.51 17.26
CA HIS A 214 12.90 -2.32 17.95
C HIS A 214 12.25 -3.65 18.31
N THR A 215 11.45 -3.63 19.38
CA THR A 215 10.55 -4.74 19.74
C THR A 215 9.11 -4.24 19.70
N TYR A 216 8.28 -4.89 18.92
CA TYR A 216 6.84 -4.60 18.86
C TYR A 216 6.05 -5.83 18.39
N LEU A 217 4.76 -5.81 18.68
CA LEU A 217 3.75 -6.70 18.12
C LEU A 217 2.62 -5.86 17.54
N GLY A 218 2.10 -6.29 16.38
CA GLY A 218 0.97 -5.65 15.73
C GLY A 218 -0.04 -6.65 15.20
N GLY A 219 -1.31 -6.25 15.21
CA GLY A 219 -2.41 -7.00 14.64
C GLY A 219 -3.16 -6.17 13.62
N THR A 220 -3.49 -6.77 12.47
CA THR A 220 -4.25 -6.14 11.37
C THR A 220 -5.45 -7.00 11.06
N ALA A 221 -6.61 -6.38 10.87
CA ALA A 221 -7.80 -7.01 10.33
C ALA A 221 -8.28 -6.21 9.11
N ARG A 222 -8.67 -6.91 8.03
CA ARG A 222 -9.15 -6.29 6.79
C ARG A 222 -10.35 -7.04 6.25
N ALA A 223 -11.37 -6.29 5.81
CA ALA A 223 -12.51 -6.81 5.10
C ALA A 223 -12.73 -6.02 3.80
N LEU A 224 -12.89 -6.72 2.69
CA LEU A 224 -13.26 -6.19 1.38
C LEU A 224 -14.55 -6.85 0.95
N GLY A 225 -15.47 -6.09 0.35
CA GLY A 225 -16.72 -6.61 -0.21
C GLY A 225 -17.03 -6.00 -1.55
N PHE A 226 -17.61 -6.80 -2.45
CA PHE A 226 -17.97 -6.40 -3.81
C PHE A 226 -19.36 -6.94 -4.13
N VAL A 227 -20.28 -6.04 -4.48
CA VAL A 227 -21.67 -6.37 -4.82
C VAL A 227 -22.01 -5.82 -6.20
N PRO A 228 -22.28 -6.68 -7.19
CA PRO A 228 -22.70 -6.22 -8.50
C PRO A 228 -24.15 -5.71 -8.46
N ILE A 229 -24.40 -4.57 -9.09
CA ILE A 229 -25.72 -4.02 -9.35
C ILE A 229 -25.95 -4.02 -10.85
N GLY A 230 -26.68 -5.02 -11.33
CA GLY A 230 -26.83 -5.28 -12.76
C GLY A 230 -25.50 -5.64 -13.42
N SER A 231 -25.33 -5.30 -14.70
CA SER A 231 -24.16 -5.71 -15.50
C SER A 231 -23.02 -4.69 -15.55
N ARG A 232 -23.24 -3.48 -15.04
CA ARG A 232 -22.30 -2.36 -15.22
C ARG A 232 -21.83 -1.72 -13.93
N ILE A 233 -22.52 -1.89 -12.81
CA ILE A 233 -22.21 -1.23 -11.55
C ILE A 233 -21.72 -2.27 -10.54
N VAL A 234 -20.67 -1.91 -9.80
CA VAL A 234 -20.18 -2.68 -8.65
C VAL A 234 -20.05 -1.73 -7.48
N LEU A 235 -20.71 -2.04 -6.38
CA LEU A 235 -20.42 -1.42 -5.09
C LEU A 235 -19.28 -2.18 -4.45
N ALA A 236 -18.24 -1.47 -4.07
CA ALA A 236 -17.07 -2.00 -3.39
C ALA A 236 -16.88 -1.28 -2.06
N ALA A 237 -16.57 -2.05 -1.02
CA ALA A 237 -16.27 -1.50 0.30
C ALA A 237 -15.02 -2.13 0.88
N ARG A 238 -14.29 -1.36 1.69
CA ARG A 238 -13.12 -1.81 2.44
C ARG A 238 -13.16 -1.25 3.85
N ILE A 239 -12.82 -2.09 4.82
CA ILE A 239 -12.53 -1.69 6.20
C ILE A 239 -11.20 -2.33 6.57
N VAL A 240 -10.32 -1.53 7.20
CA VAL A 240 -9.03 -2.00 7.73
C VAL A 240 -8.86 -1.44 9.13
N GLY A 241 -8.47 -2.30 10.05
CA GLY A 241 -8.04 -1.92 11.39
C GLY A 241 -6.65 -2.45 11.68
N ASP A 242 -5.84 -1.68 12.39
CA ASP A 242 -4.48 -2.05 12.79
C ASP A 242 -4.18 -1.55 14.19
N ALA A 243 -3.57 -2.38 15.02
CA ALA A 243 -3.19 -2.04 16.38
C ALA A 243 -1.77 -2.51 16.68
N LEU A 244 -0.99 -1.67 17.35
CA LEU A 244 0.43 -1.85 17.64
C LEU A 244 0.71 -1.67 19.13
N THR A 245 1.65 -2.41 19.66
CA THR A 245 2.12 -2.26 21.05
C THR A 245 2.88 -0.95 21.27
N PRO A 246 3.04 -0.49 22.52
CA PRO A 246 3.94 0.64 22.84
C PRO A 246 5.37 0.38 22.39
N GLY A 247 6.11 1.46 22.07
CA GLY A 247 7.51 1.37 21.62
C GLY A 247 7.68 0.99 20.14
N THR A 248 6.57 0.85 19.40
CA THR A 248 6.61 0.64 17.94
C THR A 248 7.25 1.84 17.26
N PRO A 249 8.21 1.63 16.32
CA PRO A 249 8.88 2.71 15.63
C PRO A 249 7.97 3.47 14.67
N LEU A 250 8.30 4.74 14.40
CA LEU A 250 7.54 5.67 13.57
C LEU A 250 7.15 5.07 12.20
N PHE A 251 8.08 4.41 11.54
CA PHE A 251 7.84 3.84 10.21
C PHE A 251 6.83 2.69 10.20
N GLU A 252 6.60 2.00 11.33
CA GLU A 252 5.53 1.03 11.50
C GLU A 252 4.22 1.70 11.93
N LEU A 253 4.28 2.76 12.73
CA LEU A 253 3.10 3.55 13.09
C LEU A 253 2.46 4.20 11.85
N ALA A 254 3.27 4.59 10.86
CA ALA A 254 2.85 5.25 9.62
C ALA A 254 2.28 4.29 8.55
N ARG A 255 2.01 3.01 8.86
CA ARG A 255 1.46 2.04 7.91
C ARG A 255 0.46 1.07 8.57
N PHE A 256 -0.45 0.52 7.77
CA PHE A 256 -1.21 -0.67 8.15
C PHE A 256 -0.39 -1.92 7.81
N GLY A 257 -0.48 -2.94 8.64
CA GLY A 257 0.13 -4.23 8.40
C GLY A 257 -0.71 -5.11 7.46
N GLY A 258 -0.58 -6.42 7.65
CA GLY A 258 -1.24 -7.43 6.83
C GLY A 258 -0.30 -8.12 5.87
N VAL A 259 -0.83 -9.07 5.12
CA VAL A 259 -0.10 -9.81 4.08
C VAL A 259 0.26 -8.86 2.90
N ASP A 260 -0.62 -7.92 2.60
CA ASP A 260 -0.40 -6.83 1.66
C ASP A 260 -0.56 -5.49 2.42
N PRO A 261 0.54 -4.88 2.88
CA PRO A 261 0.52 -3.68 3.70
C PRO A 261 0.01 -2.45 2.93
N LEU A 262 -0.63 -1.52 3.67
CA LEU A 262 -1.09 -0.24 3.13
C LEU A 262 -0.35 0.92 3.77
N GLU A 263 -0.33 2.08 3.10
CA GLU A 263 0.06 3.34 3.70
C GLU A 263 -0.87 3.72 4.86
N GLY A 264 -0.39 4.57 5.76
CA GLY A 264 -1.15 5.07 6.90
C GLY A 264 -2.36 5.92 6.50
N VAL A 265 -2.95 6.61 7.45
CA VAL A 265 -4.15 7.42 7.21
C VAL A 265 -3.77 8.70 6.45
N GLY A 266 -4.26 8.82 5.22
CA GLY A 266 -3.94 9.86 4.23
C GLY A 266 -3.11 9.33 3.06
N GLY A 267 -3.39 9.83 1.85
CA GLY A 267 -2.70 9.46 0.63
C GLY A 267 -3.54 8.66 -0.37
N GLU A 268 -2.93 8.35 -1.49
CA GLU A 268 -3.59 7.78 -2.68
C GLU A 268 -4.17 6.36 -2.49
N ARG A 269 -3.69 5.60 -1.50
CA ARG A 269 -4.13 4.23 -1.22
C ARG A 269 -4.97 4.09 0.04
N SER A 270 -5.18 5.18 0.77
CA SER A 270 -5.95 5.17 2.02
C SER A 270 -7.11 6.18 2.00
N VAL A 271 -6.93 7.40 2.49
CA VAL A 271 -7.95 8.46 2.48
C VAL A 271 -7.56 9.50 1.44
N ARG A 272 -8.11 9.37 0.23
CA ARG A 272 -7.85 10.29 -0.89
C ARG A 272 -8.40 11.69 -0.60
N GLY A 273 -7.62 12.72 -0.91
CA GLY A 273 -7.91 14.10 -0.55
C GLY A 273 -7.18 14.57 0.71
N ILE A 274 -6.70 13.66 1.53
CA ILE A 274 -5.88 13.95 2.71
C ILE A 274 -4.40 13.73 2.36
N PRO A 275 -3.45 14.58 2.81
CA PRO A 275 -2.02 14.40 2.59
C PRO A 275 -1.53 13.02 3.04
N LYS A 276 -0.50 12.50 2.37
CA LYS A 276 0.13 11.21 2.67
C LYS A 276 0.57 11.14 4.14
N ALA A 277 0.27 10.01 4.80
CA ALA A 277 0.62 9.75 6.21
C ALA A 277 0.30 10.94 7.15
N ARG A 278 -0.81 11.64 6.92
CA ARG A 278 -1.22 12.83 7.67
C ARG A 278 -1.47 12.54 9.14
N PHE A 279 -2.03 11.38 9.43
CA PHE A 279 -2.35 10.95 10.78
C PHE A 279 -1.64 9.66 11.11
N ILE A 280 -0.84 9.67 12.16
CA ILE A 280 0.00 8.56 12.61
C ILE A 280 -0.35 8.20 14.04
N GLY A 281 -0.59 6.91 14.30
CA GLY A 281 -0.95 6.46 15.64
C GLY A 281 -0.84 4.95 15.81
N ARG A 282 -0.88 4.51 17.08
CA ARG A 282 -0.73 3.09 17.47
C ARG A 282 -1.91 2.24 17.05
N VAL A 283 -3.11 2.75 17.18
CA VAL A 283 -4.33 2.11 16.67
C VAL A 283 -4.85 2.97 15.53
N LYS A 284 -5.25 2.36 14.44
CA LYS A 284 -5.75 3.07 13.27
C LYS A 284 -6.82 2.27 12.54
N ALA A 285 -7.76 3.00 11.96
CA ALA A 285 -8.83 2.43 11.16
C ALA A 285 -9.01 3.21 9.86
N LEU A 286 -9.41 2.49 8.83
CA LEU A 286 -9.67 3.01 7.49
C LEU A 286 -10.95 2.37 6.96
N GLY A 287 -11.84 3.19 6.39
CA GLY A 287 -13.02 2.77 5.65
C GLY A 287 -13.05 3.38 4.27
N THR A 288 -13.47 2.63 3.27
CA THR A 288 -13.67 3.10 1.89
C THR A 288 -14.96 2.52 1.34
N ALA A 289 -15.74 3.34 0.65
CA ALA A 289 -16.84 2.91 -0.19
C ALA A 289 -16.66 3.46 -1.60
N GLU A 290 -16.79 2.61 -2.62
CA GLU A 290 -16.70 2.98 -4.03
C GLU A 290 -17.91 2.46 -4.82
N MET A 291 -18.46 3.31 -5.66
CA MET A 291 -19.36 2.92 -6.73
C MET A 291 -18.58 2.93 -8.05
N ARG A 292 -18.36 1.76 -8.61
CA ARG A 292 -17.63 1.53 -9.87
C ARG A 292 -18.60 1.32 -10.99
N VAL A 293 -18.45 2.07 -12.09
CA VAL A 293 -19.32 1.95 -13.26
C VAL A 293 -18.48 1.59 -14.48
N ARG A 294 -18.80 0.47 -15.13
CA ARG A 294 -18.21 0.08 -16.41
C ARG A 294 -18.86 0.89 -17.53
N LEU A 295 -18.07 1.63 -18.29
CA LEU A 295 -18.54 2.50 -19.37
C LEU A 295 -18.51 1.79 -20.71
N ALA A 296 -17.34 1.34 -21.14
CA ALA A 296 -17.13 0.77 -22.48
C ALA A 296 -15.92 -0.18 -22.52
N ASP A 297 -15.92 -1.04 -23.55
CA ASP A 297 -14.74 -1.80 -23.95
C ASP A 297 -14.23 -1.26 -25.28
N ALA A 298 -12.93 -1.10 -25.41
CA ALA A 298 -12.27 -0.72 -26.65
C ALA A 298 -11.05 -1.60 -26.93
N ARG A 299 -10.57 -1.60 -28.17
CA ARG A 299 -9.29 -2.21 -28.53
C ARG A 299 -8.26 -1.09 -28.76
N LEU A 300 -7.25 -1.03 -27.92
CA LEU A 300 -6.10 -0.14 -28.04
C LEU A 300 -4.84 -0.95 -28.34
N LEU A 301 -4.16 -0.63 -29.43
CA LEU A 301 -2.94 -1.36 -29.86
C LEU A 301 -3.11 -2.89 -29.90
N GLY A 302 -4.28 -3.35 -30.40
CA GLY A 302 -4.63 -4.76 -30.46
C GLY A 302 -5.06 -5.40 -29.12
N ARG A 303 -5.04 -4.69 -28.02
CA ARG A 303 -5.39 -5.15 -26.67
C ARG A 303 -6.77 -4.67 -26.26
N ARG A 304 -7.55 -5.54 -25.62
CA ARG A 304 -8.86 -5.16 -25.05
C ARG A 304 -8.64 -4.38 -23.76
N VAL A 305 -9.19 -3.16 -23.71
CA VAL A 305 -9.18 -2.28 -22.55
C VAL A 305 -10.62 -1.98 -22.16
N THR A 306 -10.96 -2.16 -20.88
CA THR A 306 -12.25 -1.78 -20.30
C THR A 306 -12.09 -0.42 -19.62
N PHE A 307 -12.94 0.54 -19.99
CA PHE A 307 -13.00 1.86 -19.36
C PHE A 307 -14.13 1.90 -18.34
N GLY A 308 -13.89 2.57 -17.24
CA GLY A 308 -14.85 2.78 -16.17
C GLY A 308 -14.66 4.11 -15.45
N THR A 309 -15.59 4.41 -14.59
CA THR A 309 -15.52 5.53 -13.66
C THR A 309 -15.82 5.06 -12.25
N VAL A 310 -15.40 5.84 -11.26
CA VAL A 310 -15.63 5.58 -9.84
C VAL A 310 -16.07 6.86 -9.15
N ALA A 311 -17.00 6.74 -8.20
CA ALA A 311 -17.23 7.71 -7.15
C ALA A 311 -16.86 7.05 -5.83
N PHE A 312 -16.24 7.77 -4.91
CA PHE A 312 -15.76 7.22 -3.65
C PHE A 312 -15.92 8.16 -2.46
N ILE A 313 -15.98 7.55 -1.31
CA ILE A 313 -15.79 8.17 -0.02
C ILE A 313 -14.82 7.32 0.79
N ASP A 314 -13.81 7.96 1.34
CA ASP A 314 -12.79 7.36 2.21
C ASP A 314 -12.87 8.02 3.58
N THR A 315 -12.64 7.25 4.63
CA THR A 315 -12.56 7.78 5.99
C THR A 315 -11.46 7.08 6.76
N GLY A 316 -10.83 7.77 7.68
CA GLY A 316 -9.78 7.20 8.50
C GLY A 316 -9.65 7.91 9.83
N ARG A 317 -9.04 7.21 10.77
CA ARG A 317 -8.77 7.71 12.11
C ARG A 317 -7.58 6.98 12.72
N VAL A 318 -6.90 7.69 13.61
CA VAL A 318 -5.89 7.08 14.48
C VAL A 318 -6.22 7.34 15.96
N TRP A 319 -5.71 6.46 16.84
CA TRP A 319 -5.73 6.62 18.27
C TRP A 319 -4.31 6.37 18.78
N GLN A 320 -3.73 7.38 19.42
CA GLN A 320 -2.40 7.25 20.01
C GLN A 320 -2.47 6.59 21.39
N LEU A 321 -3.66 6.60 22.01
CA LEU A 321 -3.95 6.09 23.34
C LEU A 321 -3.22 6.84 24.47
N GLN A 322 -2.68 8.00 24.16
CA GLN A 322 -2.06 8.95 25.08
C GLN A 322 -2.34 10.36 24.54
N GLY A 323 -2.82 11.27 25.39
CA GLY A 323 -3.16 12.62 24.99
C GLY A 323 -4.62 12.77 24.53
N ASN A 324 -4.94 13.91 23.94
CA ASN A 324 -6.27 14.23 23.45
C ASN A 324 -6.43 13.84 21.97
N ASP A 325 -6.89 12.63 21.73
CA ASP A 325 -7.20 12.14 20.37
C ASP A 325 -8.59 12.56 19.87
N GLY A 326 -9.32 13.42 20.64
CA GLY A 326 -10.69 13.82 20.32
C GLY A 326 -11.72 12.72 20.59
N GLY A 327 -12.96 12.95 20.14
CA GLY A 327 -14.08 12.00 20.28
C GLY A 327 -13.86 10.74 19.43
N PHE A 328 -14.49 9.62 19.82
CA PHE A 328 -14.31 8.32 19.12
C PHE A 328 -14.65 8.38 17.63
N PHE A 329 -15.58 9.22 17.22
CA PHE A 329 -16.04 9.40 15.84
C PHE A 329 -15.46 10.63 15.13
N ASP A 330 -14.38 11.25 15.64
CA ASP A 330 -13.69 12.31 14.92
C ASP A 330 -12.92 11.71 13.73
N LEU A 331 -13.66 11.46 12.65
CA LEU A 331 -13.17 10.80 11.44
C LEU A 331 -12.68 11.84 10.43
N HIS A 332 -11.53 11.59 9.87
CA HIS A 332 -11.00 12.34 8.72
C HIS A 332 -11.54 11.74 7.44
N THR A 333 -12.26 12.53 6.65
CA THR A 333 -12.99 12.04 5.47
C THR A 333 -12.52 12.74 4.20
N GLY A 334 -12.35 11.95 3.15
CA GLY A 334 -12.14 12.42 1.79
C GLY A 334 -13.18 11.82 0.85
N ALA A 335 -13.59 12.58 -0.17
CA ALA A 335 -14.53 12.13 -1.17
C ALA A 335 -14.07 12.55 -2.56
N GLY A 336 -14.55 11.85 -3.58
CA GLY A 336 -14.15 12.19 -4.94
C GLY A 336 -14.63 11.21 -5.99
N GLY A 337 -13.97 11.29 -7.14
CA GLY A 337 -14.27 10.44 -8.28
C GLY A 337 -13.04 10.21 -9.15
N GLY A 338 -13.19 9.33 -10.14
CA GLY A 338 -12.06 9.06 -11.01
C GLY A 338 -12.42 8.21 -12.23
N LEU A 339 -11.43 8.06 -13.09
CA LEU A 339 -11.49 7.21 -14.27
C LEU A 339 -10.61 5.97 -14.11
N ARG A 340 -10.99 4.92 -14.78
CA ARG A 340 -10.30 3.63 -14.75
C ARG A 340 -10.10 3.12 -16.18
N ALA A 341 -8.91 2.55 -16.42
CA ALA A 341 -8.67 1.73 -17.60
C ALA A 341 -8.08 0.39 -17.15
N TYR A 342 -8.75 -0.69 -17.51
CA TYR A 342 -8.40 -2.04 -17.10
C TYR A 342 -7.92 -2.86 -18.29
N HIS A 343 -6.76 -3.48 -18.14
CA HIS A 343 -6.25 -4.48 -19.07
C HIS A 343 -5.64 -5.66 -18.30
N ARG A 344 -6.31 -6.83 -18.31
CA ARG A 344 -5.92 -7.98 -17.48
C ARG A 344 -5.70 -7.58 -16.01
N GLU A 345 -4.49 -7.77 -15.48
CA GLU A 345 -4.09 -7.40 -14.11
C GLU A 345 -3.63 -5.93 -13.98
N PHE A 346 -3.59 -5.18 -15.08
CA PHE A 346 -3.21 -3.78 -15.07
C PHE A 346 -4.42 -2.87 -14.90
N VAL A 347 -4.30 -1.94 -13.97
CA VAL A 347 -5.30 -0.88 -13.74
C VAL A 347 -4.58 0.46 -13.77
N LEU A 348 -4.99 1.33 -14.68
CA LEU A 348 -4.65 2.76 -14.63
C LEU A 348 -5.78 3.49 -13.92
N ARG A 349 -5.44 4.28 -12.94
CA ARG A 349 -6.35 5.07 -12.12
C ARG A 349 -6.04 6.55 -12.27
N LEU A 350 -7.09 7.35 -12.48
CA LEU A 350 -7.05 8.80 -12.45
C LEU A 350 -8.08 9.23 -11.40
N ASP A 351 -7.66 9.69 -10.23
CA ASP A 351 -8.55 10.07 -9.14
C ASP A 351 -8.41 11.56 -8.79
N ILE A 352 -9.52 12.17 -8.41
CA ILE A 352 -9.58 13.49 -7.79
C ILE A 352 -10.29 13.28 -6.46
N GLY A 353 -9.64 13.71 -5.37
CA GLY A 353 -10.18 13.67 -4.03
C GLY A 353 -10.16 15.03 -3.36
N THR A 354 -11.13 15.30 -2.50
CA THR A 354 -11.23 16.51 -1.68
C THR A 354 -11.45 16.14 -0.22
N SER A 355 -11.01 16.99 0.70
CA SER A 355 -11.19 16.84 2.14
C SER A 355 -11.15 18.21 2.83
N SER A 356 -11.29 18.23 4.15
CA SER A 356 -11.04 19.45 4.95
C SER A 356 -9.57 19.88 4.94
N GLU A 357 -8.63 18.97 4.70
CA GLU A 357 -7.20 19.25 4.67
C GLU A 357 -6.74 19.85 3.33
N ARG A 358 -7.41 19.47 2.22
CA ARG A 358 -7.11 19.94 0.85
C ARG A 358 -8.38 20.05 0.00
N SER A 359 -8.51 21.16 -0.69
CA SER A 359 -9.63 21.41 -1.62
C SER A 359 -9.63 20.46 -2.83
N ALA A 360 -8.45 20.06 -3.31
CA ALA A 360 -8.30 19.06 -4.38
C ALA A 360 -6.94 18.35 -4.29
N SER A 361 -6.97 17.05 -4.47
CA SER A 361 -5.78 16.20 -4.64
C SER A 361 -5.96 15.36 -5.88
N PHE A 362 -4.92 15.28 -6.71
CA PHE A 362 -4.93 14.55 -7.97
C PHE A 362 -4.00 13.36 -7.87
N TYR A 363 -4.43 12.22 -8.41
CA TYR A 363 -3.65 10.99 -8.40
C TYR A 363 -3.73 10.31 -9.76
N ILE A 364 -2.57 10.01 -10.34
CA ILE A 364 -2.43 9.18 -11.53
C ILE A 364 -1.57 7.98 -11.12
N THR A 365 -2.18 6.81 -10.98
CA THR A 365 -1.51 5.66 -10.39
C THR A 365 -1.79 4.37 -11.16
N PHE A 366 -0.90 3.40 -10.97
CA PHE A 366 -1.04 2.06 -11.53
C PHE A 366 -1.29 1.05 -10.41
N GLY A 367 -2.15 0.07 -10.69
CA GLY A 367 -2.52 -0.97 -9.75
C GLY A 367 -3.92 -0.83 -9.17
N SER A 368 -4.38 -1.90 -8.49
CA SER A 368 -5.68 -1.92 -7.81
C SER A 368 -5.66 -1.03 -6.56
N PHE A 369 -6.82 -0.49 -6.21
CA PHE A 369 -7.01 0.24 -4.95
C PHE A 369 -7.36 -0.73 -3.80
N PHE A 370 -8.01 -1.85 -4.11
CA PHE A 370 -8.41 -2.90 -3.18
C PHE A 370 -7.58 -4.16 -3.38
#